data_e1fd2e290c63975b5391a0f5e9478164
#
_entry.id   e1fd2e290c63975b5391a0f5e9478164
#
_cell.length_a   1.000
_cell.length_b   1.000
_cell.length_c   1.000
_cell.angle_alpha   90.00
_cell.angle_beta   90.00
_cell.angle_gamma   90.00
#
_symmetry.space_group_name_H-M   'P 1'
#
loop_
_entity.id
_entity.type
_entity.pdbx_description
1 polymer ?
#
loop_
_entity_poly.entity_id
_entity_poly.type
_entity_poly.pdbx_seq_one_letter_code
_entity_poly.pdbx_strand_id
1 'polypeptide(L)'
;MQILNYNNHNATQIAEELINSAPDYNKADCKNMTMVERVKFTIDRWSELNPKANKDPEKRKILKHLCTALAYMGDSCAATRMEMLAHFDAEYAKEIGDADALARAEEEQVFWQTVLFTYANAKGDSIHLAYALLYGMGCERDIDRARAIYERKLFERYEALDETNRMRLRDARDGKFTCPMPEMRKRTIDALLNGDHDQFKQVFDEAVEQGTERDVDSVWGMMSYLDKLKEKAS
;
A
#
# COMPACT_ATOMS: atom_id res chain seq x y z
N MET A 1 -7.42 -3.91 -25.29
CA MET A 1 -7.03 -2.72 -24.49
C MET A 1 -5.66 -2.23 -24.94
N GLN A 2 -5.55 -1.06 -25.55
CA GLN A 2 -4.24 -0.45 -25.75
C GLN A 2 -3.77 -0.01 -24.37
N ILE A 3 -2.79 -0.72 -23.79
CA ILE A 3 -1.98 -0.19 -22.70
C ILE A 3 -1.45 1.12 -23.26
N LEU A 4 -1.96 2.24 -22.73
CA LEU A 4 -1.51 3.56 -23.12
C LEU A 4 0.01 3.57 -22.90
N ASN A 5 0.74 3.58 -24.00
CA ASN A 5 2.20 3.71 -23.99
C ASN A 5 2.50 5.16 -23.62
N TYR A 6 2.27 5.50 -22.33
CA TYR A 6 2.79 6.72 -21.75
C TYR A 6 4.31 6.52 -21.66
N ASN A 7 5.02 6.98 -22.68
CA ASN A 7 6.44 7.17 -22.49
C ASN A 7 6.62 8.25 -21.42
N ASN A 8 7.73 8.21 -20.68
CA ASN A 8 8.03 9.17 -19.61
C ASN A 8 7.87 10.64 -20.04
N HIS A 9 7.98 10.93 -21.32
CA HIS A 9 7.85 12.27 -21.90
C HIS A 9 6.40 12.76 -21.85
N ASN A 10 5.43 11.95 -22.21
CA ASN A 10 4.01 12.32 -22.15
C ASN A 10 3.52 12.48 -20.71
N ALA A 11 3.99 11.63 -19.79
CA ALA A 11 3.65 11.75 -18.37
C ALA A 11 4.18 13.07 -17.78
N THR A 12 5.40 13.46 -18.13
CA THR A 12 6.01 14.73 -17.72
C THR A 12 5.22 15.92 -18.26
N GLN A 13 4.85 15.90 -19.53
CA GLN A 13 4.08 16.98 -20.17
C GLN A 13 2.70 17.13 -19.52
N ILE A 14 1.98 16.02 -19.31
CA ILE A 14 0.68 16.04 -18.64
C ILE A 14 0.82 16.57 -17.21
N ALA A 15 1.85 16.16 -16.47
CA ALA A 15 2.11 16.65 -15.12
C ALA A 15 2.39 18.16 -15.13
N GLU A 16 3.18 18.69 -16.08
CA GLU A 16 3.45 20.12 -16.22
C GLU A 16 2.18 20.92 -16.54
N GLU A 17 1.36 20.45 -17.45
CA GLU A 17 0.09 21.08 -17.81
C GLU A 17 -0.86 21.15 -16.60
N LEU A 18 -0.98 20.06 -15.85
CA LEU A 18 -1.82 19.98 -14.64
C LEU A 18 -1.29 20.88 -13.52
N ILE A 19 0.03 20.89 -13.28
CA ILE A 19 0.67 21.76 -12.29
C ILE A 19 0.45 23.23 -12.67
N ASN A 20 0.53 23.56 -13.95
CA ASN A 20 0.35 24.93 -14.42
C ASN A 20 -1.10 25.39 -14.38
N SER A 21 -2.06 24.48 -14.47
CA SER A 21 -3.50 24.76 -14.41
C SER A 21 -4.08 24.73 -12.99
N ALA A 22 -3.34 24.25 -12.00
CA ALA A 22 -3.80 24.20 -10.62
C ALA A 22 -3.87 25.63 -10.02
N PRO A 23 -5.06 26.10 -9.62
CA PRO A 23 -5.26 27.51 -9.25
C PRO A 23 -4.56 27.95 -7.96
N ASP A 24 -4.24 26.99 -7.07
CA ASP A 24 -3.73 27.27 -5.73
C ASP A 24 -2.23 26.92 -5.57
N TYR A 25 -1.52 26.86 -6.69
CA TYR A 25 -0.14 26.42 -6.73
C TYR A 25 0.84 27.59 -6.62
N ASN A 26 1.65 27.62 -5.55
CA ASN A 26 2.74 28.59 -5.42
C ASN A 26 4.01 28.09 -6.13
N LYS A 27 4.23 28.54 -7.36
CA LYS A 27 5.40 28.15 -8.17
C LYS A 27 6.75 28.47 -7.52
N ALA A 28 6.80 29.38 -6.53
CA ALA A 28 8.02 29.76 -5.84
C ALA A 28 8.53 28.63 -4.91
N ASP A 29 7.62 27.87 -4.29
CA ASP A 29 7.97 26.82 -3.33
C ASP A 29 8.59 25.58 -4.00
N CYS A 30 8.49 25.47 -5.33
CA CYS A 30 8.89 24.31 -6.09
C CYS A 30 10.10 24.52 -7.00
N LYS A 31 10.77 25.66 -6.88
CA LYS A 31 11.82 26.09 -7.82
C LYS A 31 12.99 25.10 -7.92
N ASN A 32 13.27 24.37 -6.82
CA ASN A 32 14.40 23.44 -6.71
C ASN A 32 13.95 21.96 -6.69
N MET A 33 12.66 21.68 -6.91
CA MET A 33 12.12 20.33 -6.90
C MET A 33 12.28 19.64 -8.26
N THR A 34 12.55 18.35 -8.25
CA THR A 34 12.42 17.50 -9.44
C THR A 34 10.97 17.45 -9.89
N MET A 35 10.71 16.97 -11.12
CA MET A 35 9.34 16.83 -11.63
C MET A 35 8.48 15.92 -10.73
N VAL A 36 9.04 14.80 -10.27
CA VAL A 36 8.35 13.85 -9.36
C VAL A 36 7.98 14.54 -8.04
N GLU A 37 8.90 15.29 -7.43
CA GLU A 37 8.64 16.04 -6.19
C GLU A 37 7.58 17.12 -6.40
N ARG A 38 7.58 17.81 -7.53
CA ARG A 38 6.55 18.83 -7.87
C ARG A 38 5.17 18.18 -7.98
N VAL A 39 5.06 17.05 -8.67
CA VAL A 39 3.76 16.34 -8.81
C VAL A 39 3.28 15.85 -7.45
N LYS A 40 4.16 15.28 -6.62
CA LYS A 40 3.83 14.89 -5.25
C LYS A 40 3.32 16.07 -4.43
N PHE A 41 4.09 17.13 -4.39
CA PHE A 41 3.72 18.37 -3.68
C PHE A 41 2.37 18.91 -4.14
N THR A 42 2.14 18.91 -5.46
CA THR A 42 0.88 19.37 -6.04
C THR A 42 -0.30 18.50 -5.61
N ILE A 43 -0.14 17.17 -5.61
CA ILE A 43 -1.17 16.22 -5.15
C ILE A 43 -1.48 16.43 -3.67
N ASP A 44 -0.45 16.54 -2.83
CA ASP A 44 -0.60 16.70 -1.40
C ASP A 44 -1.28 18.02 -1.09
N ARG A 45 -0.79 19.12 -1.66
CA ARG A 45 -1.37 20.44 -1.48
C ARG A 45 -2.80 20.53 -2.00
N TRP A 46 -3.05 19.96 -3.18
CA TRP A 46 -4.38 19.93 -3.76
C TRP A 46 -5.35 19.10 -2.92
N SER A 47 -4.88 17.98 -2.34
CA SER A 47 -5.67 17.11 -1.45
C SER A 47 -6.00 17.81 -0.13
N GLU A 48 -5.07 18.58 0.46
CA GLU A 48 -5.30 19.39 1.66
C GLU A 48 -6.39 20.45 1.44
N LEU A 49 -6.35 21.13 0.29
CA LEU A 49 -7.32 22.16 -0.08
C LEU A 49 -8.70 21.57 -0.48
N ASN A 50 -8.72 20.32 -0.88
CA ASN A 50 -9.92 19.63 -1.34
C ASN A 50 -10.16 18.31 -0.58
N PRO A 51 -10.41 18.35 0.73
CA PRO A 51 -10.50 17.13 1.57
C PRO A 51 -11.67 16.21 1.18
N LYS A 52 -12.62 16.68 0.37
CA LYS A 52 -13.75 15.92 -0.15
C LYS A 52 -13.64 15.65 -1.66
N ALA A 53 -12.47 15.81 -2.24
CA ALA A 53 -12.26 15.63 -3.68
C ALA A 53 -12.71 14.26 -4.21
N ASN A 54 -12.56 13.21 -3.42
CA ASN A 54 -13.00 11.87 -3.78
C ASN A 54 -14.53 11.76 -4.00
N LYS A 55 -15.32 12.72 -3.45
CA LYS A 55 -16.79 12.76 -3.56
C LYS A 55 -17.28 13.73 -4.64
N ASP A 56 -16.39 14.55 -5.21
CA ASP A 56 -16.67 15.52 -6.26
C ASP A 56 -16.16 14.97 -7.59
N PRO A 57 -16.99 14.66 -8.57
CA PRO A 57 -16.59 14.01 -9.82
C PRO A 57 -15.51 14.78 -10.60
N GLU A 58 -15.60 16.10 -10.69
CA GLU A 58 -14.63 16.92 -11.42
C GLU A 58 -13.28 16.96 -10.70
N LYS A 59 -13.29 17.13 -9.38
CA LYS A 59 -12.09 17.11 -8.57
C LYS A 59 -11.43 15.72 -8.56
N ARG A 60 -12.25 14.68 -8.51
CA ARG A 60 -11.78 13.30 -8.61
C ARG A 60 -11.08 13.02 -9.93
N LYS A 61 -11.60 13.55 -11.03
CA LYS A 61 -10.98 13.46 -12.35
C LYS A 61 -9.58 14.10 -12.37
N ILE A 62 -9.43 15.29 -11.81
CA ILE A 62 -8.13 15.96 -11.68
C ILE A 62 -7.16 15.11 -10.84
N LEU A 63 -7.62 14.59 -9.70
CA LEU A 63 -6.82 13.73 -8.83
C LEU A 63 -6.35 12.47 -9.55
N LYS A 64 -7.25 11.81 -10.30
CA LYS A 64 -6.88 10.65 -11.13
C LYS A 64 -5.80 10.99 -12.15
N HIS A 65 -5.90 12.12 -12.85
CA HIS A 65 -4.87 12.53 -13.83
C HIS A 65 -3.51 12.78 -13.18
N LEU A 66 -3.47 13.48 -12.04
CA LEU A 66 -2.23 13.74 -11.31
C LEU A 66 -1.59 12.42 -10.79
N CYS A 67 -2.39 11.55 -10.20
CA CYS A 67 -1.91 10.26 -9.71
C CYS A 67 -1.45 9.35 -10.85
N THR A 68 -2.16 9.34 -11.99
CA THR A 68 -1.76 8.59 -13.19
C THR A 68 -0.39 9.04 -13.68
N ALA A 69 -0.17 10.34 -13.85
CA ALA A 69 1.12 10.89 -14.30
C ALA A 69 2.26 10.47 -13.35
N LEU A 70 2.04 10.60 -12.04
CA LEU A 70 3.05 10.23 -11.04
C LEU A 70 3.31 8.73 -10.99
N ALA A 71 2.27 7.90 -11.12
CA ALA A 71 2.41 6.45 -11.19
C ALA A 71 3.25 6.02 -12.40
N TYR A 72 3.03 6.62 -13.58
CA TYR A 72 3.86 6.36 -14.77
C TYR A 72 5.30 6.83 -14.64
N MET A 73 5.59 7.77 -13.73
CA MET A 73 6.96 8.15 -13.33
C MET A 73 7.60 7.16 -12.34
N GLY A 74 6.91 6.06 -11.99
CA GLY A 74 7.41 5.00 -11.12
C GLY A 74 7.06 5.18 -9.63
N ASP A 75 6.13 6.08 -9.30
CA ASP A 75 5.68 6.24 -7.91
C ASP A 75 4.63 5.19 -7.54
N SER A 76 5.02 4.25 -6.68
CA SER A 76 4.14 3.17 -6.23
C SER A 76 3.00 3.67 -5.33
N CYS A 77 3.18 4.77 -4.60
CA CYS A 77 2.10 5.33 -3.76
C CYS A 77 0.99 5.91 -4.63
N ALA A 78 1.35 6.57 -5.74
CA ALA A 78 0.37 7.07 -6.70
C ALA A 78 -0.37 5.92 -7.40
N ALA A 79 0.33 4.85 -7.76
CA ALA A 79 -0.30 3.65 -8.33
C ALA A 79 -1.27 2.97 -7.34
N THR A 80 -0.90 2.87 -6.05
CA THR A 80 -1.79 2.38 -4.98
C THR A 80 -3.04 3.28 -4.86
N ARG A 81 -2.86 4.59 -4.94
CA ARG A 81 -3.99 5.52 -4.89
C ARG A 81 -4.94 5.36 -6.07
N MET A 82 -4.41 5.09 -7.27
CA MET A 82 -5.22 4.82 -8.45
C MET A 82 -5.99 3.50 -8.32
N GLU A 83 -5.36 2.46 -7.81
CA GLU A 83 -6.03 1.18 -7.53
C GLU A 83 -7.19 1.38 -6.54
N MET A 84 -6.97 2.11 -5.43
CA MET A 84 -8.02 2.44 -4.47
C MET A 84 -9.17 3.24 -5.09
N LEU A 85 -8.87 4.20 -5.96
CA LEU A 85 -9.90 5.00 -6.64
C LEU A 85 -10.73 4.13 -7.59
N ALA A 86 -10.10 3.20 -8.31
CA ALA A 86 -10.80 2.25 -9.16
C ALA A 86 -11.68 1.28 -8.34
N HIS A 87 -11.17 0.81 -7.20
CA HIS A 87 -11.97 0.00 -6.27
C HIS A 87 -13.22 0.74 -5.79
N PHE A 88 -13.09 1.99 -5.35
CA PHE A 88 -14.26 2.79 -4.93
C PHE A 88 -15.22 3.08 -6.09
N ASP A 89 -14.74 3.23 -7.32
CA ASP A 89 -15.60 3.37 -8.50
C ASP A 89 -16.39 2.09 -8.76
N ALA A 90 -15.77 0.92 -8.59
CA ALA A 90 -16.44 -0.37 -8.72
C ALA A 90 -17.52 -0.57 -7.64
N GLU A 91 -17.20 -0.28 -6.37
CA GLU A 91 -18.19 -0.37 -5.28
C GLU A 91 -19.36 0.56 -5.50
N TYR A 92 -19.11 1.80 -5.94
CA TYR A 92 -20.18 2.76 -6.23
C TYR A 92 -21.05 2.32 -7.42
N ALA A 93 -20.42 1.85 -8.51
CA ALA A 93 -21.15 1.35 -9.68
C ALA A 93 -22.02 0.14 -9.33
N LYS A 94 -21.56 -0.74 -8.45
CA LYS A 94 -22.30 -1.87 -7.92
C LYS A 94 -23.50 -1.42 -7.07
N GLU A 95 -23.31 -0.40 -6.21
CA GLU A 95 -24.38 0.16 -5.37
C GLU A 95 -25.51 0.76 -6.20
N ILE A 96 -25.19 1.47 -7.29
CA ILE A 96 -26.21 2.08 -8.17
C ILE A 96 -26.73 1.16 -9.28
N GLY A 97 -26.19 -0.06 -9.42
CA GLY A 97 -26.59 -1.05 -10.41
C GLY A 97 -26.13 -0.72 -11.84
N ASP A 98 -25.07 0.09 -12.04
CA ASP A 98 -24.51 0.41 -13.36
C ASP A 98 -23.48 -0.65 -13.76
N ALA A 99 -23.91 -1.67 -14.50
CA ALA A 99 -23.07 -2.78 -14.91
C ALA A 99 -21.92 -2.36 -15.85
N ASP A 100 -22.12 -1.37 -16.71
CA ASP A 100 -21.09 -0.89 -17.62
C ASP A 100 -20.00 -0.08 -16.87
N ALA A 101 -20.43 0.74 -15.90
CA ALA A 101 -19.48 1.45 -15.04
C ALA A 101 -18.70 0.47 -14.15
N LEU A 102 -19.36 -0.55 -13.62
CA LEU A 102 -18.72 -1.61 -12.83
C LEU A 102 -17.64 -2.32 -13.63
N ALA A 103 -17.96 -2.80 -14.84
CA ALA A 103 -17.01 -3.51 -15.70
C ALA A 103 -15.76 -2.64 -16.01
N ARG A 104 -15.96 -1.34 -16.31
CA ARG A 104 -14.84 -0.41 -16.55
C ARG A 104 -13.99 -0.18 -15.31
N ALA A 105 -14.60 -0.04 -14.15
CA ALA A 105 -13.89 0.18 -12.89
C ALA A 105 -13.10 -1.06 -12.47
N GLU A 106 -13.65 -2.26 -12.63
CA GLU A 106 -12.95 -3.52 -12.36
C GLU A 106 -11.76 -3.72 -13.32
N GLU A 107 -11.92 -3.39 -14.60
CA GLU A 107 -10.82 -3.44 -15.58
C GLU A 107 -9.70 -2.43 -15.21
N GLU A 108 -10.06 -1.21 -14.80
CA GLU A 108 -9.12 -0.20 -14.32
C GLU A 108 -8.39 -0.67 -13.06
N GLN A 109 -9.10 -1.31 -12.12
CA GLN A 109 -8.53 -1.86 -10.89
C GLN A 109 -7.49 -2.94 -11.20
N VAL A 110 -7.83 -3.92 -12.05
CA VAL A 110 -6.89 -4.98 -12.49
C VAL A 110 -5.67 -4.39 -13.17
N PHE A 111 -5.84 -3.36 -13.99
CA PHE A 111 -4.72 -2.67 -14.61
C PHE A 111 -3.76 -2.08 -13.57
N TRP A 112 -4.25 -1.34 -12.57
CA TRP A 112 -3.41 -0.73 -11.53
C TRP A 112 -2.77 -1.76 -10.60
N GLN A 113 -3.45 -2.86 -10.32
CA GLN A 113 -2.86 -4.00 -9.60
C GLN A 113 -1.67 -4.59 -10.36
N THR A 114 -1.78 -4.72 -11.69
CA THR A 114 -0.69 -5.20 -12.54
C THR A 114 0.50 -4.22 -12.54
N VAL A 115 0.23 -2.91 -12.57
CA VAL A 115 1.28 -1.88 -12.47
C VAL A 115 1.99 -1.97 -11.11
N LEU A 116 1.24 -2.09 -10.02
CA LEU A 116 1.79 -2.23 -8.66
C LEU A 116 2.64 -3.48 -8.52
N PHE A 117 2.17 -4.62 -9.01
CA PHE A 117 2.94 -5.86 -9.03
C PHE A 117 4.25 -5.68 -9.81
N THR A 118 4.19 -5.06 -10.99
CA THR A 118 5.37 -4.84 -11.84
C THR A 118 6.41 -3.99 -11.12
N TYR A 119 6.00 -2.91 -10.45
CA TYR A 119 6.91 -2.06 -9.67
C TYR A 119 7.48 -2.77 -8.45
N ALA A 120 6.64 -3.49 -7.73
CA ALA A 120 7.07 -4.25 -6.56
C ALA A 120 8.05 -5.37 -6.95
N ASN A 121 7.77 -6.07 -8.05
CA ASN A 121 8.63 -7.15 -8.55
C ASN A 121 9.97 -6.63 -9.10
N ALA A 122 9.98 -5.46 -9.74
CA ALA A 122 11.22 -4.81 -10.20
C ALA A 122 12.12 -4.37 -9.04
N LYS A 123 11.54 -3.98 -7.91
CA LYS A 123 12.28 -3.69 -6.66
C LYS A 123 12.77 -4.96 -5.93
N GLY A 124 12.23 -6.11 -6.29
CA GLY A 124 12.68 -7.45 -5.90
C GLY A 124 12.28 -7.89 -4.50
N ASP A 125 12.16 -7.02 -3.52
CA ASP A 125 11.99 -7.40 -2.12
C ASP A 125 11.21 -6.35 -1.35
N SER A 126 9.90 -6.35 -1.51
CA SER A 126 9.04 -5.39 -0.83
C SER A 126 7.81 -6.06 -0.23
N ILE A 127 7.30 -5.45 0.84
CA ILE A 127 6.05 -5.89 1.47
C ILE A 127 4.87 -5.78 0.50
N HIS A 128 4.91 -4.84 -0.45
CA HIS A 128 3.89 -4.71 -1.49
C HIS A 128 3.92 -5.88 -2.46
N LEU A 129 5.12 -6.43 -2.77
CA LEU A 129 5.25 -7.64 -3.57
C LEU A 129 4.64 -8.84 -2.84
N ALA A 130 4.94 -9.01 -1.55
CA ALA A 130 4.36 -10.08 -0.76
C ALA A 130 2.83 -9.97 -0.69
N TYR A 131 2.29 -8.76 -0.53
CA TYR A 131 0.85 -8.52 -0.55
C TYR A 131 0.22 -8.86 -1.91
N ALA A 132 0.82 -8.40 -3.01
CA ALA A 132 0.33 -8.71 -4.35
C ALA A 132 0.31 -10.22 -4.63
N LEU A 133 1.36 -10.94 -4.25
CA LEU A 133 1.45 -12.39 -4.38
C LEU A 133 0.44 -13.14 -3.49
N LEU A 134 0.22 -12.65 -2.27
CA LEU A 134 -0.72 -13.27 -1.33
C LEU A 134 -2.17 -13.24 -1.84
N TYR A 135 -2.57 -12.13 -2.43
CA TYR A 135 -3.95 -11.91 -2.89
C TYR A 135 -4.15 -12.10 -4.40
N GLY A 136 -3.08 -12.38 -5.16
CA GLY A 136 -3.16 -12.50 -6.62
C GLY A 136 -3.42 -11.17 -7.32
N MET A 137 -2.97 -10.06 -6.74
CA MET A 137 -3.22 -8.72 -7.27
C MET A 137 -2.29 -8.42 -8.46
N GLY A 138 -2.84 -8.50 -9.67
CA GLY A 138 -2.10 -8.28 -10.90
C GLY A 138 -1.10 -9.39 -11.27
N CYS A 139 -1.15 -10.52 -10.59
CA CYS A 139 -0.30 -11.69 -10.81
C CYS A 139 -1.03 -12.97 -10.37
N GLU A 140 -0.47 -14.11 -10.68
CA GLU A 140 -0.90 -15.38 -10.09
C GLU A 140 -0.58 -15.39 -8.59
N ARG A 141 -1.52 -15.94 -7.80
CA ARG A 141 -1.37 -16.10 -6.35
C ARG A 141 -0.23 -17.06 -6.03
N ASP A 142 0.71 -16.63 -5.21
CA ASP A 142 1.87 -17.42 -4.77
C ASP A 142 2.11 -17.18 -3.27
N ILE A 143 1.42 -18.01 -2.45
CA ILE A 143 1.44 -17.89 -0.99
C ILE A 143 2.85 -18.20 -0.43
N ASP A 144 3.55 -19.16 -0.99
CA ASP A 144 4.88 -19.55 -0.51
C ASP A 144 5.90 -18.43 -0.70
N ARG A 145 5.89 -17.80 -1.86
CA ARG A 145 6.76 -16.66 -2.15
C ARG A 145 6.36 -15.44 -1.31
N ALA A 146 5.07 -15.17 -1.14
CA ALA A 146 4.57 -14.11 -0.28
C ALA A 146 5.05 -14.29 1.16
N ARG A 147 4.90 -15.50 1.71
CA ARG A 147 5.37 -15.86 3.04
C ARG A 147 6.86 -15.66 3.20
N ALA A 148 7.66 -16.17 2.29
CA ALA A 148 9.13 -16.08 2.37
C ALA A 148 9.62 -14.62 2.40
N ILE A 149 9.01 -13.74 1.59
CA ILE A 149 9.33 -12.30 1.58
C ILE A 149 8.89 -11.67 2.92
N TYR A 150 7.67 -11.97 3.38
CA TYR A 150 7.11 -11.39 4.59
C TYR A 150 7.89 -11.81 5.84
N GLU A 151 8.16 -13.11 5.97
CA GLU A 151 8.96 -13.72 7.04
C GLU A 151 10.32 -13.02 7.17
N ARG A 152 11.08 -12.99 6.10
CA ARG A 152 12.40 -12.34 6.09
C ARG A 152 12.30 -10.89 6.56
N LYS A 153 11.37 -10.11 6.00
CA LYS A 153 11.19 -8.70 6.38
C LYS A 153 10.75 -8.50 7.82
N LEU A 154 9.96 -9.41 8.35
CA LEU A 154 9.49 -9.37 9.72
C LEU A 154 10.61 -9.66 10.70
N PHE A 155 11.40 -10.73 10.44
CA PHE A 155 12.55 -11.09 11.29
C PHE A 155 13.65 -10.03 11.22
N GLU A 156 13.99 -9.48 10.04
CA GLU A 156 14.91 -8.34 9.90
C GLU A 156 14.48 -7.15 10.77
N ARG A 157 13.18 -6.81 10.82
CA ARG A 157 12.66 -5.73 11.67
C ARG A 157 12.77 -6.05 13.15
N TYR A 158 12.45 -7.28 13.53
CA TYR A 158 12.59 -7.74 14.92
C TYR A 158 14.05 -7.69 15.39
N GLU A 159 14.97 -8.16 14.58
CA GLU A 159 16.42 -8.13 14.89
C GLU A 159 16.94 -6.70 15.06
N ALA A 160 16.39 -5.74 14.33
CA ALA A 160 16.74 -4.33 14.42
C ALA A 160 16.15 -3.62 15.66
N LEU A 161 15.31 -4.29 16.48
CA LEU A 161 14.82 -3.74 17.74
C LEU A 161 15.88 -3.79 18.83
N ASP A 162 15.97 -2.72 19.62
CA ASP A 162 16.72 -2.71 20.87
C ASP A 162 16.05 -3.54 21.96
N GLU A 163 16.77 -3.80 23.06
CA GLU A 163 16.23 -4.64 24.14
C GLU A 163 15.01 -4.04 24.83
N THR A 164 14.90 -2.71 24.91
CA THR A 164 13.73 -2.03 25.45
C THR A 164 12.47 -2.33 24.64
N ASN A 165 12.57 -2.28 23.32
CA ASN A 165 11.45 -2.57 22.42
C ASN A 165 11.13 -4.07 22.36
N ARG A 166 12.13 -4.94 22.47
CA ARG A 166 11.91 -6.39 22.63
C ARG A 166 11.18 -6.70 23.93
N MET A 167 11.51 -6.00 25.03
CA MET A 167 10.81 -6.13 26.31
C MET A 167 9.35 -5.67 26.20
N ARG A 168 9.10 -4.53 25.53
CA ARG A 168 7.72 -4.07 25.25
C ARG A 168 6.93 -5.07 24.41
N LEU A 169 7.59 -5.74 23.46
CA LEU A 169 6.96 -6.78 22.66
C LEU A 169 6.55 -7.99 23.52
N ARG A 170 7.41 -8.43 24.46
CA ARG A 170 7.08 -9.47 25.45
C ARG A 170 5.91 -9.06 26.33
N ASP A 171 5.92 -7.82 26.83
CA ASP A 171 4.84 -7.29 27.66
C ASP A 171 3.51 -7.23 26.93
N ALA A 172 3.54 -6.88 25.63
CA ALA A 172 2.36 -6.91 24.78
C ALA A 172 1.80 -8.32 24.58
N ARG A 173 2.67 -9.30 24.33
CA ARG A 173 2.30 -10.71 24.26
C ARG A 173 1.65 -11.21 25.56
N ASP A 174 2.22 -10.85 26.71
CA ASP A 174 1.78 -11.24 28.03
C ASP A 174 0.49 -10.54 28.48
N GLY A 175 -0.08 -9.68 27.64
CA GLY A 175 -1.34 -9.00 27.95
C GLY A 175 -1.23 -7.90 28.98
N LYS A 176 -0.03 -7.32 29.20
CA LYS A 176 0.21 -6.21 30.16
C LYS A 176 -0.36 -4.87 29.68
N PHE A 177 -0.92 -4.83 28.46
CA PHE A 177 -1.59 -3.67 27.91
C PHE A 177 -3.10 -3.82 27.95
N THR A 178 -3.82 -2.71 28.02
CA THR A 178 -5.28 -2.65 28.20
C THR A 178 -6.11 -3.23 27.05
N CYS A 179 -5.52 -3.43 25.88
CA CYS A 179 -6.24 -3.99 24.72
C CYS A 179 -5.83 -5.45 24.51
N PRO A 180 -6.79 -6.39 24.49
CA PRO A 180 -6.48 -7.79 24.23
C PRO A 180 -5.90 -7.96 22.81
N MET A 181 -4.77 -8.66 22.74
CA MET A 181 -4.09 -8.96 21.48
C MET A 181 -4.70 -10.19 20.85
N PRO A 182 -4.97 -10.19 19.53
CA PRO A 182 -5.42 -11.39 18.80
C PRO A 182 -4.46 -12.56 18.95
N GLU A 183 -4.97 -13.76 19.01
CA GLU A 183 -4.18 -14.97 19.26
C GLU A 183 -3.11 -15.19 18.18
N MET A 184 -3.46 -15.02 16.90
CA MET A 184 -2.49 -15.14 15.80
C MET A 184 -1.33 -14.16 15.94
N ARG A 185 -1.57 -12.95 16.44
CA ARG A 185 -0.51 -11.97 16.72
C ARG A 185 0.39 -12.40 17.86
N LYS A 186 -0.16 -12.97 18.93
CA LYS A 186 0.64 -13.51 20.05
C LYS A 186 1.56 -14.61 19.57
N ARG A 187 1.03 -15.57 18.82
CA ARG A 187 1.80 -16.68 18.24
C ARG A 187 2.89 -16.18 17.28
N THR A 188 2.61 -15.13 16.49
CA THR A 188 3.61 -14.47 15.65
C THR A 188 4.73 -13.86 16.50
N ILE A 189 4.38 -13.21 17.62
CA ILE A 189 5.37 -12.65 18.56
C ILE A 189 6.20 -13.77 19.18
N ASP A 190 5.60 -14.87 19.57
CA ASP A 190 6.32 -16.02 20.12
C ASP A 190 7.34 -16.58 19.12
N ALA A 191 6.96 -16.71 17.85
CA ALA A 191 7.86 -17.13 16.80
C ALA A 191 9.07 -16.17 16.67
N LEU A 192 8.82 -14.84 16.68
CA LEU A 192 9.88 -13.84 16.64
C LEU A 192 10.81 -13.91 17.84
N LEU A 193 10.25 -13.97 19.07
CA LEU A 193 11.02 -14.01 20.32
C LEU A 193 11.93 -15.25 20.42
N ASN A 194 11.49 -16.36 19.84
CA ASN A 194 12.20 -17.64 19.86
C ASN A 194 13.12 -17.84 18.63
N GLY A 195 13.04 -16.97 17.61
CA GLY A 195 13.71 -17.19 16.34
C GLY A 195 13.16 -18.42 15.60
N ASP A 196 11.89 -18.76 15.83
CA ASP A 196 11.27 -19.98 15.33
C ASP A 196 10.54 -19.72 14.00
N HIS A 197 11.26 -19.96 12.92
CA HIS A 197 10.77 -19.81 11.55
C HIS A 197 9.68 -20.82 11.19
N ASP A 198 9.75 -22.04 11.72
CA ASP A 198 8.75 -23.07 11.47
C ASP A 198 7.43 -22.74 12.17
N GLN A 199 7.48 -22.25 13.40
CA GLN A 199 6.30 -21.74 14.10
C GLN A 199 5.67 -20.56 13.34
N PHE A 200 6.49 -19.61 12.84
CA PHE A 200 5.98 -18.50 12.04
C PHE A 200 5.26 -18.99 10.80
N LYS A 201 5.87 -19.95 10.06
CA LYS A 201 5.28 -20.55 8.87
C LYS A 201 3.90 -21.15 9.19
N GLN A 202 3.80 -21.93 10.25
CA GLN A 202 2.51 -22.53 10.67
C GLN A 202 1.46 -21.45 10.94
N VAL A 203 1.81 -20.41 11.70
CA VAL A 203 0.89 -19.32 12.03
C VAL A 203 0.43 -18.56 10.77
N PHE A 204 1.35 -18.31 9.85
CA PHE A 204 1.06 -17.62 8.60
C PHE A 204 0.13 -18.44 7.71
N ASP A 205 0.45 -19.72 7.49
CA ASP A 205 -0.35 -20.61 6.65
C ASP A 205 -1.75 -20.82 7.24
N GLU A 206 -1.85 -21.02 8.56
CA GLU A 206 -3.13 -21.13 9.27
C GLU A 206 -3.97 -19.84 9.12
N ALA A 207 -3.35 -18.66 9.27
CA ALA A 207 -4.06 -17.39 9.10
C ALA A 207 -4.58 -17.19 7.68
N VAL A 208 -3.79 -17.55 6.66
CA VAL A 208 -4.12 -17.35 5.26
C VAL A 208 -5.11 -18.38 4.72
N GLU A 209 -5.02 -19.64 5.15
CA GLU A 209 -5.83 -20.73 4.61
C GLU A 209 -7.09 -21.01 5.42
N GLN A 210 -7.05 -20.85 6.73
CA GLN A 210 -8.11 -21.25 7.66
C GLN A 210 -8.60 -20.11 8.54
N GLY A 211 -7.84 -19.01 8.60
CA GLY A 211 -8.13 -17.86 9.44
C GLY A 211 -9.25 -16.98 8.91
N THR A 212 -9.77 -16.15 9.80
CA THR A 212 -10.65 -15.05 9.43
C THR A 212 -9.82 -13.89 8.84
N GLU A 213 -10.47 -12.95 8.16
CA GLU A 213 -9.84 -11.71 7.71
C GLU A 213 -9.06 -11.03 8.85
N ARG A 214 -9.64 -11.02 10.07
CA ARG A 214 -8.99 -10.48 11.27
C ARG A 214 -7.72 -11.22 11.66
N ASP A 215 -7.63 -12.53 11.43
CA ASP A 215 -6.44 -13.32 11.72
C ASP A 215 -5.33 -13.01 10.73
N VAL A 216 -5.66 -12.92 9.45
CA VAL A 216 -4.73 -12.48 8.40
C VAL A 216 -4.20 -11.08 8.70
N ASP A 217 -5.08 -10.14 9.02
CA ASP A 217 -4.71 -8.76 9.39
C ASP A 217 -3.84 -8.73 10.65
N SER A 218 -4.06 -9.65 11.59
CA SER A 218 -3.30 -9.73 12.83
C SER A 218 -1.85 -10.15 12.58
N VAL A 219 -1.63 -11.11 11.69
CA VAL A 219 -0.28 -11.52 11.26
C VAL A 219 0.34 -10.42 10.41
N TRP A 220 -0.38 -9.94 9.39
CA TRP A 220 0.09 -8.94 8.45
C TRP A 220 0.41 -7.59 9.10
N GLY A 221 -0.38 -7.18 10.07
CA GLY A 221 -0.17 -5.92 10.81
C GLY A 221 1.07 -5.91 11.72
N MET A 222 1.77 -7.03 11.89
CA MET A 222 2.97 -7.09 12.74
C MET A 222 4.10 -6.19 12.25
N MET A 223 4.26 -6.01 10.94
CA MET A 223 5.26 -5.09 10.38
C MET A 223 5.08 -3.67 10.92
N SER A 224 3.87 -3.11 10.76
CA SER A 224 3.54 -1.77 11.24
C SER A 224 3.60 -1.68 12.76
N TYR A 225 3.34 -2.76 13.46
CA TYR A 225 3.46 -2.81 14.91
C TYR A 225 4.93 -2.69 15.37
N LEU A 226 5.85 -3.41 14.74
CA LEU A 226 7.29 -3.32 15.02
C LEU A 226 7.86 -1.94 14.68
N ASP A 227 7.45 -1.36 13.55
CA ASP A 227 7.86 -0.01 13.16
C ASP A 227 7.43 1.04 14.19
N LYS A 228 6.18 0.96 14.70
CA LYS A 228 5.69 1.84 15.77
C LYS A 228 6.40 1.66 17.11
N LEU A 229 6.88 0.46 17.43
CA LEU A 229 7.69 0.25 18.65
C LEU A 229 9.02 1.00 18.54
N LYS A 230 9.64 0.98 17.36
CA LYS A 230 10.91 1.65 17.09
C LYS A 230 10.79 3.18 17.15
N GLU A 231 9.72 3.76 16.62
CA GLU A 231 9.47 5.20 16.61
C GLU A 231 9.29 5.78 18.04
N LYS A 232 8.71 5.01 18.96
CA LYS A 232 8.47 5.45 20.35
C LYS A 232 9.73 5.45 21.22
N ALA A 233 10.85 4.98 20.72
CA ALA A 233 12.14 4.94 21.42
C ALA A 233 13.07 6.09 21.02
N SER A 234 12.71 6.86 19.98
CA SER A 234 13.41 8.06 19.51
C SER A 234 12.87 9.30 20.20
#